data_fe39b3f2a00c389dcac799404137e72e
#
_entry.id   fe39b3f2a00c389dcac799404137e72e
#
_cell.length_a   1.000
_cell.length_b   1.000
_cell.length_c   1.000
_cell.angle_alpha   90.00
_cell.angle_beta   90.00
_cell.angle_gamma   90.00
#
_symmetry.space_group_name_H-M   'P 1'
#
loop_
_entity.id
_entity.type
_entity.pdbx_description
1 polymer ?
#
loop_
_entity_poly.entity_id
_entity_poly.type
_entity_poly.pdbx_seq_one_letter_code
_entity_poly.pdbx_strand_id
1 'polypeptide(L)'
;MKNDGCSIVFDSSVLESVKDINTLEEACLEIARMLFVSWIEQLDDELLKGKPKGYKCVGKRKRTLSTRIGDIVVNRRLYVKATKKRKKRRKGRFLLDETLNIRPRRRLTHGLLRLLVSASTRMSFREVEKMLAEAGFPQISHGTIHQEVRYYGLLQRQAMEWARNMLFTIGQDVSDERELKRPPILFIEADGVMVGHQGDQKRLEIKLGVVHEGWEQVGKRRRLISPIIVAGLFQGGEQFWETFSAELAKIYDLTDTIVVINGDGAPWIQSIAPEYFANAIVQLDRFHLIRDLRLAVGAKTAKALMERLNAGEIRMFTDTLESLEPVIPEKKLSIYRKLLSFCKKYPDHLLDYRQRLGDEYKGIGLFGMGAAETMVDKKIANRMKKRGMSWSRDGAAAMAALQMLQSNGQLFSWLDQHPENDVQNPLPQLHRHLSAEGKEDFSEWLRVSMPALCNGTQPWIKALRGLGGFACAV
;
A
#
# COMPACT_ATOMS: atom_id res chain seq x y z
N MET A 1 2.38 -30.69 -35.50
CA MET A 1 2.79 -29.29 -35.74
C MET A 1 4.04 -29.35 -36.60
N LYS A 2 3.95 -28.96 -37.89
CA LYS A 2 5.13 -28.85 -38.74
C LYS A 2 5.93 -27.65 -38.26
N ASN A 3 7.18 -27.86 -37.85
CA ASN A 3 8.17 -26.83 -37.63
C ASN A 3 8.53 -26.23 -39.00
N ASP A 4 7.79 -25.26 -39.46
CA ASP A 4 8.26 -24.35 -40.49
C ASP A 4 9.30 -23.46 -39.81
N GLY A 5 10.57 -23.85 -39.94
CA GLY A 5 11.69 -23.13 -39.34
C GLY A 5 11.70 -21.69 -39.86
N CYS A 6 11.38 -20.75 -38.95
CA CYS A 6 11.55 -19.34 -39.20
C CYS A 6 13.05 -19.04 -39.17
N SER A 7 13.72 -19.02 -40.33
CA SER A 7 15.09 -18.54 -40.41
C SER A 7 15.04 -17.00 -40.42
N ILE A 8 15.65 -16.43 -39.41
CA ILE A 8 15.82 -14.97 -39.33
C ILE A 8 17.16 -14.68 -40.01
N VAL A 9 17.08 -14.04 -41.16
CA VAL A 9 18.28 -13.54 -41.84
C VAL A 9 18.66 -12.21 -41.19
N PHE A 10 19.76 -12.21 -40.45
CA PHE A 10 20.35 -10.98 -39.95
C PHE A 10 21.17 -10.32 -41.07
N ASP A 11 21.09 -9.02 -41.17
CA ASP A 11 22.02 -8.22 -41.93
C ASP A 11 23.40 -8.34 -41.24
N SER A 12 24.37 -8.91 -41.95
CA SER A 12 25.73 -9.11 -41.46
C SER A 12 26.41 -7.78 -41.05
N SER A 13 25.93 -6.67 -41.61
CA SER A 13 26.43 -5.33 -41.28
C SER A 13 26.33 -4.99 -39.77
N VAL A 14 25.37 -5.55 -39.04
CA VAL A 14 25.24 -5.40 -37.62
C VAL A 14 26.43 -6.03 -36.84
N LEU A 15 26.90 -7.18 -37.35
CA LEU A 15 28.05 -7.88 -36.75
C LEU A 15 29.39 -7.26 -37.15
N GLU A 16 29.48 -6.58 -38.28
CA GLU A 16 30.68 -5.88 -38.74
C GLU A 16 31.06 -4.71 -37.81
N SER A 17 30.10 -4.18 -37.04
CA SER A 17 30.33 -3.14 -36.03
C SER A 17 30.89 -3.66 -34.69
N VAL A 18 30.91 -4.99 -34.49
CA VAL A 18 31.32 -5.62 -33.23
C VAL A 18 32.85 -5.64 -33.11
N LYS A 19 33.37 -4.92 -32.10
CA LYS A 19 34.79 -4.84 -31.79
C LYS A 19 35.16 -5.45 -30.45
N ASP A 20 34.23 -5.49 -29.52
CA ASP A 20 34.38 -5.97 -28.17
C ASP A 20 33.03 -6.48 -27.61
N ILE A 21 33.04 -6.94 -26.35
CA ILE A 21 31.83 -7.46 -25.70
C ILE A 21 30.74 -6.39 -25.54
N ASN A 22 31.07 -5.13 -25.36
CA ASN A 22 30.09 -4.06 -25.17
C ASN A 22 29.38 -3.76 -26.49
N THR A 23 30.11 -3.64 -27.60
CA THR A 23 29.55 -3.48 -28.94
C THR A 23 28.75 -4.71 -29.40
N LEU A 24 29.12 -5.93 -28.90
CA LEU A 24 28.31 -7.13 -29.13
C LEU A 24 26.98 -7.06 -28.37
N GLU A 25 26.97 -6.59 -27.11
CA GLU A 25 25.75 -6.40 -26.33
C GLU A 25 24.80 -5.40 -27.00
N GLU A 26 25.32 -4.26 -27.46
CA GLU A 26 24.55 -3.27 -28.21
C GLU A 26 23.95 -3.86 -29.49
N ALA A 27 24.75 -4.63 -30.26
CA ALA A 27 24.27 -5.33 -31.46
C ALA A 27 23.16 -6.33 -31.14
N CYS A 28 23.30 -7.11 -30.06
CA CYS A 28 22.25 -8.03 -29.60
C CYS A 28 20.95 -7.31 -29.23
N LEU A 29 21.03 -6.16 -28.56
CA LEU A 29 19.86 -5.35 -28.23
C LEU A 29 19.17 -4.78 -29.49
N GLU A 30 19.95 -4.38 -30.51
CA GLU A 30 19.38 -3.90 -31.78
C GLU A 30 18.69 -5.05 -32.54
N ILE A 31 19.32 -6.22 -32.62
CA ILE A 31 18.70 -7.43 -33.16
C ILE A 31 17.40 -7.75 -32.43
N ALA A 32 17.39 -7.70 -31.11
CA ALA A 32 16.20 -7.94 -30.32
C ALA A 32 15.07 -6.93 -30.64
N ARG A 33 15.40 -5.64 -30.84
CA ARG A 33 14.43 -4.62 -31.27
C ARG A 33 13.86 -4.94 -32.65
N MET A 34 14.73 -5.28 -33.61
CA MET A 34 14.30 -5.64 -34.98
C MET A 34 13.38 -6.86 -34.99
N LEU A 35 13.72 -7.92 -34.24
CA LEU A 35 12.89 -9.09 -34.07
C LEU A 35 11.53 -8.76 -33.45
N PHE A 36 11.52 -7.97 -32.42
CA PHE A 36 10.30 -7.57 -31.73
C PHE A 36 9.36 -6.80 -32.66
N VAL A 37 9.89 -5.85 -33.44
CA VAL A 37 9.11 -5.12 -34.45
C VAL A 37 8.59 -6.05 -35.53
N SER A 38 9.42 -6.95 -36.08
CA SER A 38 9.06 -7.92 -37.12
C SER A 38 7.89 -8.80 -36.66
N TRP A 39 7.97 -9.36 -35.47
CA TRP A 39 6.88 -10.21 -34.93
C TRP A 39 5.59 -9.44 -34.68
N ILE A 40 5.66 -8.20 -34.19
CA ILE A 40 4.46 -7.37 -34.05
C ILE A 40 3.84 -7.04 -35.40
N GLU A 41 4.64 -6.71 -36.41
CA GLU A 41 4.15 -6.41 -37.74
C GLU A 41 3.60 -7.68 -38.46
N GLN A 42 4.20 -8.83 -38.21
CA GLN A 42 3.66 -10.12 -38.68
C GLN A 42 2.29 -10.41 -38.04
N LEU A 43 2.13 -10.18 -36.75
CA LEU A 43 0.83 -10.30 -36.08
C LEU A 43 -0.20 -9.35 -36.70
N ASP A 44 0.19 -8.10 -37.04
CA ASP A 44 -0.70 -7.15 -37.71
C ASP A 44 -1.11 -7.64 -39.12
N ASP A 45 -0.23 -8.38 -39.81
CA ASP A 45 -0.53 -9.02 -41.10
C ASP A 45 -1.51 -10.19 -40.93
N GLU A 46 -1.39 -10.98 -39.88
CA GLU A 46 -2.35 -12.05 -39.57
C GLU A 46 -3.72 -11.50 -39.19
N LEU A 47 -3.76 -10.44 -38.40
CA LEU A 47 -5.01 -9.76 -38.04
C LEU A 47 -5.74 -9.16 -39.23
N LEU A 48 -5.04 -8.86 -40.35
CA LEU A 48 -5.67 -8.43 -41.58
C LEU A 48 -6.52 -9.56 -42.21
N LYS A 49 -6.03 -10.82 -42.12
CA LYS A 49 -6.76 -12.00 -42.65
C LYS A 49 -8.05 -12.24 -41.86
N GLY A 50 -8.00 -12.04 -40.55
CA GLY A 50 -9.12 -12.19 -39.62
C GLY A 50 -9.93 -10.91 -39.34
N LYS A 51 -9.83 -9.87 -40.15
CA LYS A 51 -10.48 -8.58 -39.89
C LYS A 51 -12.01 -8.70 -39.67
N PRO A 52 -12.61 -7.97 -38.75
CA PRO A 52 -14.06 -8.02 -38.50
C PRO A 52 -14.88 -7.63 -39.72
N LYS A 53 -16.01 -8.33 -39.96
CA LYS A 53 -16.94 -8.01 -41.03
C LYS A 53 -17.40 -6.56 -40.94
N GLY A 54 -17.48 -5.87 -42.08
CA GLY A 54 -17.91 -4.47 -42.15
C GLY A 54 -16.81 -3.43 -41.85
N TYR A 55 -15.57 -3.84 -41.67
CA TYR A 55 -14.41 -2.95 -41.55
C TYR A 55 -13.53 -3.01 -42.80
N LYS A 56 -12.92 -1.84 -43.14
CA LYS A 56 -11.90 -1.75 -44.21
C LYS A 56 -10.62 -1.16 -43.63
N CYS A 57 -9.48 -1.66 -44.08
CA CYS A 57 -8.18 -1.07 -43.82
C CYS A 57 -8.02 0.21 -44.66
N VAL A 58 -7.54 1.29 -44.02
CA VAL A 58 -7.32 2.61 -44.68
C VAL A 58 -5.85 3.00 -44.70
N GLY A 59 -4.95 2.08 -44.42
CA GLY A 59 -3.51 2.26 -44.45
C GLY A 59 -2.85 2.01 -43.10
N LYS A 60 -1.51 2.05 -43.09
CA LYS A 60 -0.69 1.88 -41.88
C LYS A 60 -0.42 3.22 -41.20
N ARG A 61 -0.22 3.18 -39.87
CA ARG A 61 0.14 4.34 -39.04
C ARG A 61 1.26 3.94 -38.09
N LYS A 62 2.30 4.77 -38.00
CA LYS A 62 3.43 4.59 -37.09
C LYS A 62 2.98 4.71 -35.63
N ARG A 63 3.56 3.90 -34.77
CA ARG A 63 3.42 3.93 -33.32
C ARG A 63 4.77 3.72 -32.67
N THR A 64 5.21 4.67 -31.86
CA THR A 64 6.40 4.50 -31.01
C THR A 64 5.97 3.86 -29.69
N LEU A 65 6.70 2.84 -29.25
CA LEU A 65 6.57 2.21 -27.96
C LEU A 65 7.91 2.21 -27.25
N SER A 66 7.93 2.64 -25.99
CA SER A 66 9.09 2.56 -25.13
C SER A 66 9.07 1.25 -24.37
N THR A 67 10.04 0.40 -24.63
CA THR A 67 10.13 -0.97 -24.12
C THR A 67 11.37 -1.16 -23.26
N ARG A 68 11.49 -2.31 -22.60
CA ARG A 68 12.68 -2.67 -21.83
C ARG A 68 13.94 -2.86 -22.66
N ILE A 69 13.80 -3.04 -23.98
CA ILE A 69 14.91 -3.21 -24.92
C ILE A 69 15.17 -1.94 -25.76
N GLY A 70 14.52 -0.84 -25.44
CA GLY A 70 14.64 0.43 -26.16
C GLY A 70 13.33 0.92 -26.75
N ASP A 71 13.38 2.06 -27.44
CA ASP A 71 12.26 2.56 -28.21
C ASP A 71 12.13 1.78 -29.52
N ILE A 72 10.91 1.39 -29.86
CA ILE A 72 10.57 0.73 -31.12
C ILE A 72 9.50 1.54 -31.87
N VAL A 73 9.54 1.45 -33.20
CA VAL A 73 8.53 2.05 -34.08
C VAL A 73 7.83 0.94 -34.84
N VAL A 74 6.53 0.79 -34.61
CA VAL A 74 5.70 -0.23 -35.24
C VAL A 74 4.75 0.42 -36.24
N ASN A 75 4.60 -0.19 -37.42
CA ASN A 75 3.64 0.23 -38.46
C ASN A 75 2.38 -0.65 -38.36
N ARG A 76 1.30 -0.12 -37.80
CA ARG A 76 0.04 -0.83 -37.56
C ARG A 76 -1.11 -0.35 -38.44
N ARG A 77 -2.01 -1.23 -38.80
CA ARG A 77 -3.15 -0.95 -39.70
C ARG A 77 -4.28 -0.24 -38.97
N LEU A 78 -4.79 0.81 -39.60
CA LEU A 78 -5.98 1.53 -39.16
C LEU A 78 -7.20 0.97 -39.90
N TYR A 79 -8.21 0.55 -39.13
CA TYR A 79 -9.46 0.03 -39.63
C TYR A 79 -10.59 1.04 -39.37
N VAL A 80 -11.46 1.23 -40.34
CA VAL A 80 -12.68 2.05 -40.22
C VAL A 80 -13.90 1.26 -40.68
N LYS A 81 -15.06 1.52 -40.02
CA LYS A 81 -16.31 0.87 -40.40
C LYS A 81 -16.73 1.27 -41.82
N ALA A 82 -16.99 0.29 -42.66
CA ALA A 82 -17.47 0.51 -44.03
C ALA A 82 -18.95 0.95 -43.99
N THR A 83 -19.21 2.24 -44.17
CA THR A 83 -20.57 2.79 -44.19
C THR A 83 -20.79 3.56 -45.48
N LYS A 84 -22.02 3.50 -46.05
CA LYS A 84 -22.40 4.25 -47.24
C LYS A 84 -22.54 5.78 -46.99
N LYS A 85 -22.73 6.20 -45.74
CA LYS A 85 -22.96 7.62 -45.40
C LYS A 85 -21.63 8.35 -45.13
N ARG A 86 -21.34 9.42 -45.90
CA ARG A 86 -20.09 10.20 -45.92
C ARG A 86 -19.92 11.23 -44.77
N LYS A 87 -20.95 11.51 -43.93
CA LYS A 87 -21.05 12.74 -43.15
C LYS A 87 -20.58 12.67 -41.68
N LYS A 88 -20.09 11.54 -41.12
CA LYS A 88 -19.58 11.51 -39.73
C LYS A 88 -18.10 11.11 -39.72
N ARG A 89 -17.28 11.84 -38.91
CA ARG A 89 -15.89 11.50 -38.60
C ARG A 89 -15.85 10.06 -38.10
N ARG A 90 -15.27 9.15 -38.88
CA ARG A 90 -15.24 7.73 -38.55
C ARG A 90 -14.26 7.47 -37.44
N LYS A 91 -14.70 6.83 -36.37
CA LYS A 91 -13.81 6.37 -35.32
C LYS A 91 -12.98 5.20 -35.88
N GLY A 92 -11.66 5.38 -35.98
CA GLY A 92 -10.74 4.34 -36.38
C GLY A 92 -10.42 3.38 -35.25
N ARG A 93 -10.12 2.13 -35.58
CA ARG A 93 -9.65 1.08 -34.67
C ARG A 93 -8.30 0.57 -35.12
N PHE A 94 -7.47 0.19 -34.20
CA PHE A 94 -6.22 -0.51 -34.44
C PHE A 94 -6.35 -1.89 -33.81
N LEU A 95 -6.58 -2.93 -34.61
CA LEU A 95 -6.76 -4.31 -34.12
C LEU A 95 -5.52 -4.78 -33.37
N LEU A 96 -4.34 -4.42 -33.84
CA LEU A 96 -3.09 -4.74 -33.17
C LEU A 96 -3.04 -4.17 -31.76
N ASP A 97 -3.42 -2.90 -31.59
CA ASP A 97 -3.45 -2.29 -30.26
C ASP A 97 -4.43 -2.99 -29.32
N GLU A 98 -5.59 -3.37 -29.85
CA GLU A 98 -6.63 -4.09 -29.08
C GLU A 98 -6.16 -5.49 -28.69
N THR A 99 -5.52 -6.22 -29.60
CA THR A 99 -5.00 -7.57 -29.35
C THR A 99 -3.84 -7.59 -28.34
N LEU A 100 -2.94 -6.61 -28.45
CA LEU A 100 -1.78 -6.49 -27.56
C LEU A 100 -2.05 -5.60 -26.33
N ASN A 101 -3.29 -5.19 -26.10
CA ASN A 101 -3.66 -4.28 -25.03
C ASN A 101 -2.82 -3.00 -24.99
N ILE A 102 -2.45 -2.46 -26.16
CA ILE A 102 -1.68 -1.23 -26.29
C ILE A 102 -2.64 -0.03 -26.20
N ARG A 103 -2.53 0.77 -25.19
CA ARG A 103 -3.42 1.92 -24.97
C ARG A 103 -3.28 3.03 -26.00
N PRO A 104 -4.38 3.71 -26.33
CA PRO A 104 -4.31 4.94 -27.10
C PRO A 104 -3.44 5.99 -26.42
N ARG A 105 -2.53 6.62 -27.17
CA ARG A 105 -1.65 7.71 -26.72
C ARG A 105 -0.61 7.38 -25.65
N ARG A 106 -0.50 6.13 -25.19
CA ARG A 106 0.55 5.70 -24.25
C ARG A 106 1.72 5.09 -25.01
N ARG A 107 2.94 5.34 -24.54
CA ARG A 107 4.17 4.81 -25.14
C ARG A 107 4.80 3.69 -24.32
N LEU A 108 4.62 3.72 -23.01
CA LEU A 108 5.24 2.78 -22.11
C LEU A 108 4.64 1.38 -22.24
N THR A 109 5.49 0.39 -22.39
CA THR A 109 5.07 -1.01 -22.23
C THR A 109 4.97 -1.35 -20.75
N HIS A 110 4.15 -2.35 -20.43
CA HIS A 110 3.92 -2.77 -19.03
C HIS A 110 5.22 -3.16 -18.31
N GLY A 111 6.14 -3.85 -19.01
CA GLY A 111 7.44 -4.23 -18.42
C GLY A 111 8.31 -3.04 -18.01
N LEU A 112 8.32 -1.97 -18.82
CA LEU A 112 9.04 -0.74 -18.49
C LEU A 112 8.31 0.03 -17.38
N LEU A 113 6.97 0.06 -17.39
CA LEU A 113 6.15 0.65 -16.34
C LEU A 113 6.47 0.01 -14.97
N ARG A 114 6.50 -1.31 -14.88
CA ARG A 114 6.86 -2.03 -13.63
C ARG A 114 8.22 -1.59 -13.10
N LEU A 115 9.21 -1.46 -13.98
CA LEU A 115 10.56 -1.02 -13.60
C LEU A 115 10.53 0.40 -13.02
N LEU A 116 9.94 1.36 -13.73
CA LEU A 116 9.93 2.76 -13.31
C LEU A 116 9.12 3.00 -12.02
N VAL A 117 7.97 2.32 -11.86
CA VAL A 117 7.17 2.44 -10.63
C VAL A 117 7.92 1.85 -9.45
N SER A 118 8.51 0.65 -9.61
CA SER A 118 9.30 0.02 -8.54
C SER A 118 10.54 0.85 -8.17
N ALA A 119 11.28 1.40 -9.14
CA ALA A 119 12.42 2.29 -8.88
C ALA A 119 11.98 3.55 -8.12
N SER A 120 10.82 4.13 -8.48
CA SER A 120 10.28 5.35 -7.87
C SER A 120 9.91 5.19 -6.40
N THR A 121 9.66 3.98 -5.91
CA THR A 121 9.45 3.72 -4.48
C THR A 121 10.72 3.85 -3.65
N ARG A 122 11.91 3.89 -4.28
CA ARG A 122 13.22 3.95 -3.64
C ARG A 122 14.02 5.21 -3.97
N MET A 123 13.83 5.76 -5.17
CA MET A 123 14.55 6.90 -5.73
C MET A 123 13.61 8.08 -6.02
N SER A 124 14.14 9.30 -6.13
CA SER A 124 13.39 10.42 -6.67
C SER A 124 13.10 10.22 -8.17
N PHE A 125 12.05 10.87 -8.68
CA PHE A 125 11.69 10.74 -10.10
C PHE A 125 12.81 11.18 -11.05
N ARG A 126 13.62 12.18 -10.66
CA ARG A 126 14.79 12.63 -11.42
C ARG A 126 15.93 11.62 -11.37
N GLU A 127 16.15 10.96 -10.23
CA GLU A 127 17.13 9.87 -10.12
C GLU A 127 16.70 8.66 -10.96
N VAL A 128 15.39 8.33 -11.00
CA VAL A 128 14.87 7.26 -11.88
C VAL A 128 15.08 7.62 -13.35
N GLU A 129 14.76 8.86 -13.77
CA GLU A 129 15.02 9.33 -15.14
C GLU A 129 16.50 9.17 -15.51
N LYS A 130 17.40 9.60 -14.62
CA LYS A 130 18.84 9.50 -14.83
C LYS A 130 19.31 8.04 -14.88
N MET A 131 18.87 7.21 -13.94
CA MET A 131 19.18 5.79 -13.89
C MET A 131 18.74 5.04 -15.16
N LEU A 132 17.53 5.33 -15.66
CA LEU A 132 17.04 4.73 -16.91
C LEU A 132 17.92 5.12 -18.10
N ALA A 133 18.30 6.40 -18.20
CA ALA A 133 19.16 6.87 -19.28
C ALA A 133 20.57 6.25 -19.21
N GLU A 134 21.19 6.19 -18.02
CA GLU A 134 22.51 5.57 -17.79
C GLU A 134 22.51 4.06 -18.06
N ALA A 135 21.38 3.39 -17.82
CA ALA A 135 21.23 1.96 -18.08
C ALA A 135 20.79 1.61 -19.51
N GLY A 136 20.81 2.59 -20.44
CA GLY A 136 20.48 2.38 -21.85
C GLY A 136 18.98 2.17 -22.12
N PHE A 137 18.10 2.46 -21.17
CA PHE A 137 16.65 2.44 -21.39
C PHE A 137 16.17 3.69 -22.13
N PRO A 138 14.94 3.65 -22.71
CA PRO A 138 14.32 4.82 -23.30
C PRO A 138 14.30 6.02 -22.36
N GLN A 139 14.51 7.20 -22.90
CA GLN A 139 14.46 8.43 -22.14
C GLN A 139 13.01 8.75 -21.73
N ILE A 140 12.70 8.53 -20.45
CA ILE A 140 11.40 8.81 -19.84
C ILE A 140 11.55 9.98 -18.88
N SER A 141 10.84 11.08 -19.15
CA SER A 141 10.94 12.27 -18.30
C SER A 141 10.42 12.01 -16.89
N HIS A 142 11.03 12.66 -15.89
CA HIS A 142 10.55 12.60 -14.50
C HIS A 142 9.08 13.04 -14.35
N GLY A 143 8.58 13.92 -15.23
CA GLY A 143 7.18 14.29 -15.27
C GLY A 143 6.26 13.13 -15.65
N THR A 144 6.65 12.32 -16.67
CA THR A 144 5.92 11.10 -17.05
C THR A 144 5.98 10.07 -15.93
N ILE A 145 7.16 9.86 -15.32
CA ILE A 145 7.33 8.94 -14.18
C ILE A 145 6.41 9.35 -13.02
N HIS A 146 6.38 10.64 -12.68
CA HIS A 146 5.49 11.17 -11.64
C HIS A 146 4.01 10.92 -11.95
N GLN A 147 3.58 11.10 -13.21
CA GLN A 147 2.19 10.86 -13.62
C GLN A 147 1.79 9.39 -13.45
N GLU A 148 2.66 8.46 -13.87
CA GLU A 148 2.39 7.03 -13.73
C GLU A 148 2.33 6.61 -12.25
N VAL A 149 3.30 7.04 -11.45
CA VAL A 149 3.33 6.78 -10.00
C VAL A 149 2.09 7.33 -9.30
N ARG A 150 1.70 8.58 -9.63
CA ARG A 150 0.48 9.18 -9.08
C ARG A 150 -0.76 8.40 -9.49
N TYR A 151 -0.87 7.98 -10.75
CA TYR A 151 -2.01 7.22 -11.25
C TYR A 151 -2.19 5.89 -10.50
N TYR A 152 -1.15 5.04 -10.49
CA TYR A 152 -1.25 3.72 -9.86
C TYR A 152 -1.37 3.79 -8.33
N GLY A 153 -0.71 4.75 -7.71
CA GLY A 153 -0.83 4.94 -6.26
C GLY A 153 -2.21 5.44 -5.83
N LEU A 154 -2.84 6.35 -6.59
CA LEU A 154 -4.21 6.77 -6.32
C LEU A 154 -5.23 5.67 -6.61
N LEU A 155 -4.98 4.82 -7.61
CA LEU A 155 -5.81 3.65 -7.87
C LEU A 155 -5.80 2.67 -6.68
N GLN A 156 -4.63 2.38 -6.11
CA GLN A 156 -4.51 1.56 -4.89
C GLN A 156 -5.23 2.21 -3.71
N ARG A 157 -5.08 3.52 -3.52
CA ARG A 157 -5.82 4.23 -2.48
C ARG A 157 -7.32 4.10 -2.64
N GLN A 158 -7.83 4.20 -3.86
CA GLN A 158 -9.26 4.00 -4.16
C GLN A 158 -9.73 2.57 -3.85
N ALA A 159 -8.90 1.56 -4.13
CA ALA A 159 -9.20 0.17 -3.78
C ALA A 159 -9.29 -0.04 -2.26
N MET A 160 -8.39 0.57 -1.48
CA MET A 160 -8.45 0.56 -0.01
C MET A 160 -9.70 1.30 0.50
N GLU A 161 -10.03 2.44 -0.07
CA GLU A 161 -11.23 3.21 0.30
C GLU A 161 -12.52 2.46 -0.04
N TRP A 162 -12.52 1.75 -1.16
CA TRP A 162 -13.63 0.86 -1.53
C TRP A 162 -13.79 -0.27 -0.49
N ALA A 163 -12.71 -0.99 -0.14
CA ALA A 163 -12.77 -2.07 0.86
C ALA A 163 -13.27 -1.55 2.21
N ARG A 164 -12.79 -0.38 2.64
CA ARG A 164 -13.28 0.28 3.84
C ARG A 164 -14.78 0.56 3.78
N ASN A 165 -15.26 1.13 2.67
CA ASN A 165 -16.69 1.45 2.50
C ASN A 165 -17.56 0.19 2.45
N MET A 166 -17.10 -0.88 1.80
CA MET A 166 -17.81 -2.16 1.79
C MET A 166 -18.01 -2.69 3.21
N LEU A 167 -16.93 -2.72 4.00
CA LEU A 167 -16.99 -3.26 5.36
C LEU A 167 -17.75 -2.35 6.34
N PHE A 168 -17.42 -1.04 6.37
CA PHE A 168 -17.90 -0.13 7.42
C PHE A 168 -19.15 0.69 7.06
N THR A 169 -19.44 0.87 5.77
CA THR A 169 -20.61 1.65 5.33
C THR A 169 -21.74 0.74 4.85
N ILE A 170 -21.39 -0.32 4.11
CA ILE A 170 -22.36 -1.22 3.49
C ILE A 170 -22.57 -2.47 4.36
N GLY A 171 -21.56 -2.86 5.17
CA GLY A 171 -21.62 -4.04 6.03
C GLY A 171 -21.39 -5.35 5.29
N GLN A 172 -20.74 -5.30 4.10
CA GLN A 172 -20.38 -6.48 3.33
C GLN A 172 -18.98 -6.94 3.66
N ASP A 173 -18.78 -8.26 3.68
CA ASP A 173 -17.47 -8.88 3.82
C ASP A 173 -16.58 -8.51 2.63
N VAL A 174 -15.31 -8.29 2.92
CA VAL A 174 -14.26 -7.96 1.93
C VAL A 174 -13.24 -9.09 1.79
N SER A 175 -13.45 -10.22 2.46
CA SER A 175 -12.59 -11.39 2.35
C SER A 175 -12.63 -11.94 0.91
N ASP A 176 -11.46 -12.37 0.41
CA ASP A 176 -11.41 -13.28 -0.72
C ASP A 176 -12.02 -14.63 -0.26
N GLU A 177 -12.60 -15.44 -1.16
CA GLU A 177 -13.17 -16.77 -0.87
C GLU A 177 -12.16 -17.79 -0.32
N ARG A 178 -11.07 -17.32 0.29
CA ARG A 178 -10.01 -18.14 0.89
C ARG A 178 -10.29 -18.36 2.37
N GLU A 179 -9.78 -19.47 2.87
CA GLU A 179 -9.77 -19.73 4.30
C GLU A 179 -9.00 -18.63 5.04
N LEU A 180 -9.69 -17.89 5.91
CA LEU A 180 -9.10 -16.83 6.71
C LEU A 180 -8.20 -17.40 7.81
N LYS A 181 -7.09 -16.73 8.08
CA LYS A 181 -6.20 -17.08 9.17
C LYS A 181 -6.81 -16.68 10.53
N ARG A 182 -6.61 -17.52 11.54
CA ARG A 182 -7.08 -17.32 12.93
C ARG A 182 -5.92 -17.48 13.91
N PRO A 183 -4.97 -16.56 13.93
CA PRO A 183 -3.86 -16.63 14.88
C PRO A 183 -4.38 -16.42 16.32
N PRO A 184 -3.83 -17.08 17.34
CA PRO A 184 -4.25 -16.87 18.74
C PRO A 184 -3.90 -15.46 19.22
N ILE A 185 -2.79 -14.89 18.75
CA ILE A 185 -2.36 -13.52 19.01
C ILE A 185 -1.92 -12.87 17.70
N LEU A 186 -2.33 -11.62 17.49
CA LEU A 186 -1.88 -10.78 16.41
C LEU A 186 -1.25 -9.51 16.96
N PHE A 187 -0.09 -9.13 16.45
CA PHE A 187 0.64 -7.95 16.90
C PHE A 187 0.50 -6.83 15.90
N ILE A 188 0.12 -5.65 16.38
CA ILE A 188 0.00 -4.43 15.59
C ILE A 188 0.92 -3.37 16.19
N GLU A 189 1.80 -2.81 15.36
CA GLU A 189 2.62 -1.68 15.72
C GLU A 189 2.27 -0.49 14.83
N ALA A 190 1.86 0.61 15.44
CA ALA A 190 1.40 1.79 14.71
C ALA A 190 2.25 3.03 15.04
N ASP A 191 2.55 3.82 14.00
CA ASP A 191 3.33 5.05 14.12
C ASP A 191 3.00 6.02 12.97
N GLY A 192 3.37 7.29 13.11
CA GLY A 192 3.14 8.36 12.14
C GLY A 192 4.44 9.04 11.71
N VAL A 193 4.57 9.30 10.40
CA VAL A 193 5.68 10.06 9.87
C VAL A 193 5.23 11.39 9.27
N MET A 194 5.84 12.48 9.73
CA MET A 194 5.62 13.82 9.20
C MET A 194 6.49 14.06 7.96
N VAL A 195 5.86 14.31 6.81
CA VAL A 195 6.52 14.63 5.52
C VAL A 195 6.25 16.08 5.12
N GLY A 196 7.16 16.68 4.33
CA GLY A 196 7.02 18.05 3.84
C GLY A 196 5.82 18.20 2.90
N HIS A 197 5.06 19.27 3.05
CA HIS A 197 3.94 19.62 2.17
C HIS A 197 4.34 20.76 1.20
N GLN A 198 3.93 20.65 -0.07
CA GLN A 198 4.17 21.70 -1.07
C GLN A 198 3.13 22.82 -0.90
N GLY A 199 3.61 24.06 -0.80
CA GLY A 199 2.74 25.25 -0.73
C GLY A 199 2.09 25.51 0.62
N ASP A 200 2.39 24.71 1.67
CA ASP A 200 1.90 24.93 3.03
C ASP A 200 3.05 24.69 4.03
N GLN A 201 3.10 25.46 5.10
CA GLN A 201 4.04 25.25 6.21
C GLN A 201 3.67 24.01 7.06
N LYS A 202 2.42 23.57 7.02
CA LYS A 202 1.96 22.38 7.71
C LYS A 202 2.50 21.13 7.03
N ARG A 203 3.01 20.20 7.83
CA ARG A 203 3.44 18.88 7.36
C ARG A 203 2.25 17.96 7.16
N LEU A 204 2.41 16.96 6.28
CA LEU A 204 1.45 15.87 6.11
C LEU A 204 1.89 14.71 6.99
N GLU A 205 0.95 14.12 7.73
CA GLU A 205 1.18 12.90 8.52
C GLU A 205 0.80 11.67 7.70
N ILE A 206 1.77 10.81 7.40
CA ILE A 206 1.54 9.47 6.86
C ILE A 206 1.43 8.53 8.06
N LYS A 207 0.26 7.91 8.24
CA LYS A 207 0.04 6.88 9.25
C LYS A 207 0.43 5.52 8.70
N LEU A 208 1.04 4.70 9.54
CA LEU A 208 1.49 3.36 9.21
C LEU A 208 1.15 2.43 10.36
N GLY A 209 0.65 1.24 10.00
CA GLY A 209 0.53 0.10 10.89
C GLY A 209 1.23 -1.10 10.30
N VAL A 210 2.00 -1.79 11.12
CA VAL A 210 2.62 -3.08 10.81
C VAL A 210 1.90 -4.14 11.62
N VAL A 211 1.38 -5.15 10.95
CA VAL A 211 0.79 -6.33 11.60
C VAL A 211 1.67 -7.53 11.37
N HIS A 212 1.81 -8.40 12.36
CA HIS A 212 2.55 -9.66 12.26
C HIS A 212 2.04 -10.72 13.24
N GLU A 213 2.30 -11.99 12.92
CA GLU A 213 1.85 -13.16 13.71
C GLU A 213 2.86 -13.57 14.81
N GLY A 214 3.86 -12.74 15.08
CA GLY A 214 4.92 -13.01 16.05
C GLY A 214 6.32 -12.96 15.45
N TRP A 215 7.25 -13.72 16.04
CA TRP A 215 8.66 -13.72 15.65
C TRP A 215 9.17 -15.13 15.45
N GLU A 216 10.03 -15.30 14.46
CA GLU A 216 10.84 -16.49 14.26
C GLU A 216 12.33 -16.21 14.49
N GLN A 217 13.07 -17.20 14.98
CA GLN A 217 14.50 -17.10 15.14
C GLN A 217 15.18 -17.56 13.84
N VAL A 218 15.94 -16.65 13.20
CA VAL A 218 16.74 -16.95 12.01
C VAL A 218 18.20 -16.71 12.33
N GLY A 219 18.91 -17.76 12.69
CA GLY A 219 20.29 -17.68 13.19
C GLY A 219 20.36 -16.85 14.48
N LYS A 220 21.17 -15.78 14.49
CA LYS A 220 21.29 -14.85 15.63
C LYS A 220 20.27 -13.70 15.60
N ARG A 221 19.42 -13.62 14.58
CA ARG A 221 18.45 -12.53 14.39
C ARG A 221 17.01 -13.02 14.54
N ARG A 222 16.12 -12.12 14.91
CA ARG A 222 14.69 -12.34 14.90
C ARG A 222 14.08 -11.72 13.67
N ARG A 223 13.09 -12.40 13.11
CA ARG A 223 12.31 -11.95 11.96
C ARG A 223 10.83 -11.98 12.32
N LEU A 224 10.06 -11.02 11.82
CA LEU A 224 8.61 -11.02 11.95
C LEU A 224 8.01 -12.13 11.08
N ILE A 225 7.00 -12.80 11.61
CA ILE A 225 6.21 -13.80 10.88
C ILE A 225 5.09 -13.09 10.14
N SER A 226 4.98 -13.33 8.83
CA SER A 226 3.92 -12.79 7.96
C SER A 226 3.68 -11.27 8.11
N PRO A 227 4.72 -10.40 8.08
CA PRO A 227 4.51 -8.98 8.29
C PRO A 227 3.73 -8.34 7.13
N ILE A 228 2.68 -7.59 7.47
CA ILE A 228 1.87 -6.81 6.53
C ILE A 228 1.90 -5.35 6.98
N ILE A 229 2.04 -4.45 6.02
CA ILE A 229 2.06 -3.01 6.24
C ILE A 229 0.82 -2.40 5.61
N VAL A 230 0.12 -1.56 6.36
CA VAL A 230 -0.91 -0.66 5.84
C VAL A 230 -0.45 0.77 6.09
N ALA A 231 -0.34 1.56 5.05
CA ALA A 231 0.16 2.93 5.15
C ALA A 231 -0.59 3.88 4.21
N GLY A 232 -0.76 5.14 4.63
CA GLY A 232 -1.42 6.13 3.80
C GLY A 232 -1.54 7.50 4.45
N LEU A 233 -2.12 8.43 3.68
CA LEU A 233 -2.52 9.74 4.14
C LEU A 233 -4.02 9.72 4.45
N PHE A 234 -4.39 9.78 5.72
CA PHE A 234 -5.77 9.71 6.20
C PHE A 234 -6.23 11.04 6.81
N GLN A 235 -7.53 11.27 6.87
CA GLN A 235 -8.09 12.49 7.47
C GLN A 235 -8.04 12.46 9.00
N GLY A 236 -8.03 11.28 9.61
CA GLY A 236 -8.00 11.09 11.06
C GLY A 236 -7.59 9.68 11.45
N GLY A 237 -7.68 9.38 12.74
CA GLY A 237 -7.41 8.04 13.29
C GLY A 237 -8.48 7.02 12.90
N GLU A 238 -9.74 7.43 12.92
CA GLU A 238 -10.89 6.58 12.55
C GLU A 238 -10.73 6.06 11.12
N GLN A 239 -10.54 6.96 10.14
CA GLN A 239 -10.34 6.55 8.76
C GLN A 239 -9.14 5.60 8.58
N PHE A 240 -8.07 5.81 9.34
CA PHE A 240 -6.93 4.90 9.32
C PHE A 240 -7.34 3.52 9.83
N TRP A 241 -7.95 3.42 11.01
CA TRP A 241 -8.29 2.14 11.62
C TRP A 241 -9.40 1.40 10.87
N GLU A 242 -10.39 2.10 10.33
CA GLU A 242 -11.35 1.50 9.40
C GLU A 242 -10.67 0.88 8.17
N THR A 243 -9.76 1.63 7.53
CA THR A 243 -9.02 1.12 6.37
C THR A 243 -8.10 -0.03 6.75
N PHE A 244 -7.41 0.10 7.89
CA PHE A 244 -6.52 -0.93 8.42
C PHE A 244 -7.28 -2.24 8.70
N SER A 245 -8.40 -2.15 9.40
CA SER A 245 -9.26 -3.31 9.70
C SER A 245 -9.85 -3.95 8.45
N ALA A 246 -10.24 -3.14 7.45
CA ALA A 246 -10.72 -3.66 6.17
C ALA A 246 -9.63 -4.43 5.39
N GLU A 247 -8.37 -3.94 5.44
CA GLU A 247 -7.25 -4.67 4.83
C GLU A 247 -6.92 -5.97 5.59
N LEU A 248 -7.07 -5.99 6.93
CA LEU A 248 -6.89 -7.21 7.72
C LEU A 248 -8.02 -8.23 7.49
N ALA A 249 -9.26 -7.77 7.36
CA ALA A 249 -10.42 -8.65 7.13
C ALA A 249 -10.33 -9.46 5.84
N LYS A 250 -9.50 -9.04 4.88
CA LYS A 250 -9.20 -9.83 3.68
C LYS A 250 -8.37 -11.10 3.97
N ILE A 251 -7.72 -11.16 5.14
CA ILE A 251 -6.69 -12.17 5.45
C ILE A 251 -6.99 -12.90 6.73
N TYR A 252 -7.56 -12.23 7.72
CA TYR A 252 -7.74 -12.72 9.08
C TYR A 252 -9.20 -12.70 9.52
N ASP A 253 -9.62 -13.75 10.20
CA ASP A 253 -10.76 -13.75 11.10
C ASP A 253 -10.23 -13.51 12.52
N LEU A 254 -10.53 -12.34 13.08
CA LEU A 254 -10.01 -11.90 14.38
C LEU A 254 -11.02 -12.05 15.53
N THR A 255 -12.09 -12.83 15.33
CA THR A 255 -13.18 -12.97 16.30
C THR A 255 -12.67 -13.39 17.69
N ASP A 256 -11.79 -14.38 17.73
CA ASP A 256 -11.22 -14.93 18.98
C ASP A 256 -9.74 -14.57 19.18
N THR A 257 -9.17 -13.76 18.29
CA THR A 257 -7.76 -13.38 18.31
C THR A 257 -7.51 -12.27 19.35
N ILE A 258 -6.49 -12.43 20.18
CA ILE A 258 -5.99 -11.32 21.00
C ILE A 258 -5.16 -10.39 20.09
N VAL A 259 -5.51 -9.12 20.07
CA VAL A 259 -4.81 -8.11 19.26
C VAL A 259 -3.98 -7.21 20.17
N VAL A 260 -2.66 -7.37 20.13
CA VAL A 260 -1.73 -6.52 20.87
C VAL A 260 -1.36 -5.31 20.03
N ILE A 261 -1.63 -4.10 20.55
CA ILE A 261 -1.41 -2.84 19.83
C ILE A 261 -0.33 -2.04 20.53
N ASN A 262 0.77 -1.73 19.85
CA ASN A 262 1.89 -0.94 20.34
C ASN A 262 2.00 0.39 19.57
N GLY A 263 2.22 1.51 20.26
CA GLY A 263 2.39 2.81 19.63
C GLY A 263 2.97 3.89 20.52
N ASP A 264 3.19 5.08 19.95
CA ASP A 264 3.92 6.21 20.56
C ASP A 264 3.12 7.05 21.57
N GLY A 265 1.91 6.66 21.91
CA GLY A 265 1.03 7.41 22.80
C GLY A 265 0.11 8.41 22.10
N ALA A 266 0.13 8.48 20.78
CA ALA A 266 -0.78 9.33 20.02
C ALA A 266 -2.25 8.92 20.26
N PRO A 267 -3.19 9.89 20.37
CA PRO A 267 -4.60 9.58 20.66
C PRO A 267 -5.24 8.63 19.65
N TRP A 268 -4.86 8.72 18.37
CA TRP A 268 -5.40 7.86 17.34
C TRP A 268 -4.99 6.39 17.49
N ILE A 269 -3.91 6.10 18.24
CA ILE A 269 -3.49 4.73 18.59
C ILE A 269 -4.11 4.33 19.93
N GLN A 270 -3.96 5.15 20.97
CA GLN A 270 -4.30 4.77 22.33
C GLN A 270 -5.80 4.72 22.61
N SER A 271 -6.58 5.61 21.98
CA SER A 271 -8.00 5.74 22.25
C SER A 271 -8.89 5.15 21.17
N ILE A 272 -8.46 5.23 19.89
CA ILE A 272 -9.30 4.87 18.75
C ILE A 272 -9.08 3.41 18.34
N ALA A 273 -7.82 2.95 18.31
CA ALA A 273 -7.50 1.59 17.88
C ALA A 273 -8.26 0.47 18.61
N PRO A 274 -8.40 0.52 19.97
CA PRO A 274 -9.10 -0.53 20.70
C PRO A 274 -10.56 -0.73 20.28
N GLU A 275 -11.17 0.29 19.70
CA GLU A 275 -12.58 0.24 19.30
C GLU A 275 -12.83 -0.67 18.08
N TYR A 276 -11.76 -1.04 17.36
CA TYR A 276 -11.81 -1.86 16.16
C TYR A 276 -11.50 -3.35 16.40
N PHE A 277 -11.07 -3.73 17.62
CA PHE A 277 -10.68 -5.10 17.95
C PHE A 277 -11.30 -5.51 19.28
N ALA A 278 -12.06 -6.61 19.29
CA ALA A 278 -12.80 -7.07 20.47
C ALA A 278 -11.89 -7.40 21.66
N ASN A 279 -10.73 -8.03 21.39
CA ASN A 279 -9.78 -8.48 22.41
C ASN A 279 -8.48 -7.66 22.32
N ALA A 280 -8.57 -6.34 22.36
CA ALA A 280 -7.42 -5.46 22.23
C ALA A 280 -6.64 -5.33 23.54
N ILE A 281 -5.33 -5.52 23.47
CA ILE A 281 -4.35 -5.15 24.52
C ILE A 281 -3.49 -4.02 23.99
N VAL A 282 -3.75 -2.78 24.43
CA VAL A 282 -2.95 -1.63 24.01
C VAL A 282 -1.82 -1.39 24.99
N GLN A 283 -0.62 -1.12 24.47
CA GLN A 283 0.53 -0.68 25.26
C GLN A 283 1.20 0.54 24.64
N LEU A 284 1.80 1.34 25.50
CA LEU A 284 2.70 2.42 25.10
C LEU A 284 4.05 1.83 24.73
N ASP A 285 4.57 2.20 23.58
CA ASP A 285 5.88 1.77 23.13
C ASP A 285 6.98 2.08 24.17
N ARG A 286 7.74 1.06 24.54
CA ARG A 286 8.74 1.13 25.62
C ARG A 286 9.87 2.12 25.33
N PHE A 287 10.26 2.26 24.07
CA PHE A 287 11.29 3.21 23.68
C PHE A 287 10.81 4.65 23.91
N HIS A 288 9.56 4.94 23.49
CA HIS A 288 8.94 6.25 23.68
C HIS A 288 8.74 6.57 25.16
N LEU A 289 8.24 5.63 25.96
CA LEU A 289 8.07 5.80 27.40
C LEU A 289 9.41 6.11 28.10
N ILE A 290 10.45 5.32 27.84
CA ILE A 290 11.78 5.52 28.44
C ILE A 290 12.37 6.87 28.02
N ARG A 291 12.25 7.23 26.75
CA ARG A 291 12.71 8.53 26.22
C ARG A 291 12.03 9.69 26.95
N ASP A 292 10.71 9.64 27.07
CA ASP A 292 9.92 10.72 27.64
C ASP A 292 10.15 10.83 29.18
N LEU A 293 10.28 9.70 29.86
CA LEU A 293 10.71 9.68 31.27
C LEU A 293 12.10 10.31 31.45
N ARG A 294 13.09 9.93 30.62
CA ARG A 294 14.45 10.52 30.71
C ARG A 294 14.44 12.02 30.47
N LEU A 295 13.63 12.49 29.52
CA LEU A 295 13.48 13.92 29.27
C LEU A 295 12.84 14.65 30.44
N ALA A 296 11.80 14.07 31.04
CA ALA A 296 11.04 14.66 32.16
C ALA A 296 11.81 14.65 33.46
N VAL A 297 12.25 13.48 33.94
CA VAL A 297 12.77 13.27 35.29
C VAL A 297 14.27 12.91 35.35
N GLY A 298 14.94 12.77 34.23
CA GLY A 298 16.35 12.39 34.14
C GLY A 298 16.58 10.86 34.15
N ALA A 299 17.79 10.44 33.73
CA ALA A 299 18.09 9.04 33.46
C ALA A 299 18.00 8.12 34.69
N LYS A 300 18.52 8.55 35.84
CA LYS A 300 18.54 7.74 37.07
C LYS A 300 17.12 7.46 37.58
N THR A 301 16.30 8.51 37.70
CA THR A 301 14.90 8.40 38.13
C THR A 301 14.04 7.61 37.13
N ALA A 302 14.24 7.86 35.84
CA ALA A 302 13.56 7.09 34.79
C ALA A 302 13.85 5.59 34.88
N LYS A 303 15.10 5.20 35.19
CA LYS A 303 15.47 3.80 35.40
C LYS A 303 14.72 3.18 36.59
N ALA A 304 14.71 3.84 37.74
CA ALA A 304 14.00 3.37 38.92
C ALA A 304 12.48 3.24 38.69
N LEU A 305 11.88 4.21 37.99
CA LEU A 305 10.47 4.15 37.62
C LEU A 305 10.17 2.97 36.65
N MET A 306 11.05 2.71 35.69
CA MET A 306 10.89 1.55 34.81
C MET A 306 11.04 0.20 35.50
N GLU A 307 11.89 0.09 36.53
CA GLU A 307 12.01 -1.10 37.36
C GLU A 307 10.69 -1.40 38.08
N ARG A 308 9.99 -0.39 38.60
CA ARG A 308 8.63 -0.55 39.18
C ARG A 308 7.61 -1.03 38.19
N LEU A 309 7.56 -0.44 36.98
CA LEU A 309 6.66 -0.90 35.93
C LEU A 309 6.94 -2.36 35.49
N ASN A 310 8.21 -2.73 35.42
CA ASN A 310 8.59 -4.11 35.10
C ASN A 310 8.18 -5.12 36.20
N ALA A 311 8.09 -4.65 37.44
CA ALA A 311 7.54 -5.42 38.57
C ALA A 311 6.00 -5.41 38.64
N GLY A 312 5.31 -4.70 37.70
CA GLY A 312 3.84 -4.58 37.70
C GLY A 312 3.28 -3.56 38.71
N GLU A 313 4.13 -2.76 39.31
CA GLU A 313 3.79 -1.79 40.38
C GLU A 313 3.27 -0.47 39.81
N ILE A 314 2.16 -0.48 39.04
CA ILE A 314 1.63 0.70 38.33
C ILE A 314 1.32 1.84 39.32
N ARG A 315 0.65 1.54 40.43
CA ARG A 315 0.28 2.58 41.44
C ARG A 315 1.51 3.25 41.98
N MET A 316 2.49 2.47 42.46
CA MET A 316 3.75 3.02 42.99
C MET A 316 4.52 3.81 41.93
N PHE A 317 4.49 3.39 40.67
CA PHE A 317 5.06 4.18 39.58
C PHE A 317 4.37 5.53 39.44
N THR A 318 3.04 5.55 39.39
CA THR A 318 2.25 6.77 39.15
C THR A 318 2.38 7.73 40.36
N ASP A 319 2.27 7.23 41.58
CA ASP A 319 2.40 8.01 42.81
C ASP A 319 3.81 8.60 42.95
N THR A 320 4.84 7.78 42.65
CA THR A 320 6.23 8.26 42.65
C THR A 320 6.43 9.33 41.58
N LEU A 321 5.91 9.11 40.37
CA LEU A 321 5.99 10.11 39.28
C LEU A 321 5.31 11.40 39.70
N GLU A 322 4.12 11.35 40.29
CA GLU A 322 3.38 12.54 40.77
C GLU A 322 4.12 13.31 41.86
N SER A 323 4.73 12.61 42.82
CA SER A 323 5.48 13.23 43.94
C SER A 323 6.71 14.04 43.46
N LEU A 324 7.17 13.84 42.25
CA LEU A 324 8.32 14.55 41.70
C LEU A 324 7.97 15.96 41.14
N GLU A 325 6.69 16.30 40.95
CA GLU A 325 6.31 17.59 40.35
C GLU A 325 6.99 18.81 40.97
N PRO A 326 7.08 18.95 42.34
CA PRO A 326 7.69 20.12 42.99
C PRO A 326 9.19 20.31 42.68
N VAL A 327 9.89 19.24 42.29
CA VAL A 327 11.35 19.28 42.01
C VAL A 327 11.68 19.32 40.49
N ILE A 328 10.67 19.32 39.62
CA ILE A 328 10.86 19.40 38.19
C ILE A 328 11.19 20.83 37.74
N PRO A 329 12.30 21.06 37.05
CA PRO A 329 12.63 22.38 36.51
C PRO A 329 11.52 22.92 35.60
N GLU A 330 11.21 24.22 35.68
CA GLU A 330 10.13 24.88 34.94
C GLU A 330 10.19 24.59 33.42
N LYS A 331 11.39 24.61 32.84
CA LYS A 331 11.61 24.28 31.41
C LYS A 331 11.17 22.87 31.01
N LYS A 332 11.03 21.95 31.94
CA LYS A 332 10.61 20.56 31.70
C LYS A 332 9.17 20.28 32.15
N LEU A 333 8.55 21.21 32.85
CA LEU A 333 7.25 21.01 33.49
C LEU A 333 6.15 20.67 32.48
N SER A 334 6.17 21.27 31.29
CA SER A 334 5.21 20.97 30.22
C SER A 334 5.30 19.52 29.76
N ILE A 335 6.52 19.03 29.51
CA ILE A 335 6.75 17.64 29.08
C ILE A 335 6.36 16.68 30.19
N TYR A 336 6.75 16.98 31.40
CA TYR A 336 6.44 16.19 32.57
C TYR A 336 4.92 16.07 32.82
N ARG A 337 4.18 17.19 32.82
CA ARG A 337 2.72 17.20 33.04
C ARG A 337 1.98 16.43 31.93
N LYS A 338 2.44 16.54 30.69
CA LYS A 338 1.89 15.76 29.60
C LYS A 338 2.08 14.25 29.83
N LEU A 339 3.27 13.84 30.24
CA LEU A 339 3.57 12.43 30.53
C LEU A 339 2.74 11.94 31.73
N LEU A 340 2.70 12.70 32.85
CA LEU A 340 1.92 12.35 34.02
C LEU A 340 0.42 12.22 33.69
N SER A 341 -0.12 13.17 32.92
CA SER A 341 -1.52 13.12 32.47
C SER A 341 -1.80 11.86 31.64
N PHE A 342 -0.89 11.48 30.76
CA PHE A 342 -1.00 10.25 29.99
C PHE A 342 -0.98 9.00 30.90
N CYS A 343 -0.03 8.92 31.84
CA CYS A 343 0.10 7.80 32.75
C CYS A 343 -1.15 7.62 33.64
N LYS A 344 -1.74 8.74 34.09
CA LYS A 344 -2.99 8.72 34.86
C LYS A 344 -4.20 8.29 34.03
N LYS A 345 -4.25 8.71 32.76
CA LYS A 345 -5.37 8.40 31.84
C LYS A 345 -5.36 6.96 31.37
N TYR A 346 -4.18 6.40 31.14
CA TYR A 346 -3.99 5.07 30.56
C TYR A 346 -3.03 4.20 31.39
N PRO A 347 -3.34 3.90 32.65
CA PRO A 347 -2.42 3.16 33.53
C PRO A 347 -2.09 1.77 32.97
N ASP A 348 -3.07 1.05 32.43
CA ASP A 348 -2.87 -0.30 31.90
C ASP A 348 -2.00 -0.32 30.64
N HIS A 349 -1.95 0.76 29.87
CA HIS A 349 -1.11 0.86 28.70
C HIS A 349 0.39 1.00 29.02
N LEU A 350 0.73 1.25 30.28
CA LEU A 350 2.11 1.30 30.75
C LEU A 350 2.72 -0.08 30.97
N LEU A 351 1.88 -1.11 31.17
CA LEU A 351 2.35 -2.49 31.33
C LEU A 351 2.78 -3.09 30.00
N ASP A 352 3.78 -3.95 30.09
CA ASP A 352 4.14 -4.81 28.96
C ASP A 352 2.99 -5.80 28.70
N TYR A 353 2.62 -6.00 27.43
CA TYR A 353 1.52 -6.89 27.05
C TYR A 353 1.67 -8.32 27.62
N ARG A 354 2.93 -8.79 27.81
CA ARG A 354 3.25 -10.09 28.38
C ARG A 354 2.81 -10.25 29.84
N GLN A 355 2.65 -9.14 30.55
CA GLN A 355 2.12 -9.14 31.92
C GLN A 355 0.59 -9.15 31.95
N ARG A 356 -0.05 -8.91 30.82
CA ARG A 356 -1.52 -8.82 30.67
C ARG A 356 -2.12 -10.03 29.96
N LEU A 357 -1.30 -10.84 29.30
CA LEU A 357 -1.71 -12.11 28.70
C LEU A 357 -1.95 -13.18 29.75
N GLY A 358 -2.94 -14.03 29.49
CA GLY A 358 -3.24 -15.20 30.35
C GLY A 358 -2.13 -16.25 30.33
N ASP A 359 -2.20 -17.16 31.30
CA ASP A 359 -1.20 -18.21 31.48
C ASP A 359 -1.15 -19.20 30.30
N GLU A 360 -2.22 -19.33 29.56
CA GLU A 360 -2.34 -20.15 28.34
C GLU A 360 -1.38 -19.72 27.24
N TYR A 361 -0.92 -18.47 27.25
CA TYR A 361 0.04 -17.93 26.30
C TYR A 361 1.50 -18.02 26.76
N LYS A 362 1.74 -18.52 27.99
CA LYS A 362 3.09 -18.82 28.49
C LYS A 362 3.67 -19.98 27.69
N GLY A 363 4.77 -19.76 27.01
CA GLY A 363 5.42 -20.76 26.15
C GLY A 363 5.40 -20.42 24.66
N ILE A 364 4.56 -19.47 24.25
CA ILE A 364 4.71 -18.83 22.93
C ILE A 364 5.91 -17.89 23.01
N GLY A 365 6.77 -17.91 21.99
CA GLY A 365 7.96 -17.04 21.91
C GLY A 365 7.59 -15.57 21.81
N LEU A 366 7.26 -14.96 22.95
CA LEU A 366 6.84 -13.56 23.06
C LEU A 366 8.04 -12.65 23.28
N PHE A 367 8.19 -11.61 22.45
CA PHE A 367 9.30 -10.68 22.51
C PHE A 367 8.82 -9.23 22.62
N GLY A 368 9.74 -8.32 22.97
CA GLY A 368 9.44 -6.89 22.98
C GLY A 368 9.11 -6.38 21.58
N MET A 369 8.10 -5.54 21.48
CA MET A 369 7.69 -4.84 20.28
C MET A 369 8.60 -3.64 20.02
N GLY A 370 8.64 -3.12 18.79
CA GLY A 370 9.49 -2.00 18.35
C GLY A 370 9.86 -2.08 16.87
N ALA A 371 9.13 -2.87 16.10
CA ALA A 371 9.36 -2.99 14.66
C ALA A 371 8.85 -1.76 13.88
N ALA A 372 7.82 -1.06 14.40
CA ALA A 372 7.19 0.07 13.72
C ALA A 372 8.20 1.18 13.40
N GLU A 373 9.03 1.62 14.36
CA GLU A 373 10.02 2.68 14.15
C GLU A 373 10.98 2.33 12.99
N THR A 374 11.49 1.09 12.99
CA THR A 374 12.36 0.61 11.92
C THR A 374 11.65 0.52 10.57
N MET A 375 10.39 0.09 10.55
CA MET A 375 9.59 -0.02 9.33
C MET A 375 9.20 1.36 8.80
N VAL A 376 8.79 2.29 9.66
CA VAL A 376 8.51 3.69 9.30
C VAL A 376 9.75 4.32 8.67
N ASP A 377 10.93 4.22 9.32
CA ASP A 377 12.15 4.82 8.80
C ASP A 377 12.58 4.21 7.46
N LYS A 378 12.66 2.89 7.38
CA LYS A 378 13.16 2.19 6.19
C LYS A 378 12.18 2.19 5.02
N LYS A 379 10.88 2.07 5.29
CA LYS A 379 9.86 1.86 4.25
C LYS A 379 9.20 3.15 3.77
N ILE A 380 9.01 4.14 4.66
CA ILE A 380 8.31 5.39 4.33
C ILE A 380 9.25 6.60 4.42
N ALA A 381 9.87 6.84 5.57
CA ALA A 381 10.60 8.08 5.82
C ALA A 381 11.83 8.22 4.91
N ASN A 382 12.54 7.14 4.62
CA ASN A 382 13.70 7.18 3.74
C ASN A 382 13.39 7.75 2.35
N ARG A 383 12.25 7.41 1.77
CA ARG A 383 11.78 7.90 0.47
C ARG A 383 11.06 9.24 0.56
N MET A 384 10.25 9.46 1.61
CA MET A 384 9.29 10.54 1.64
C MET A 384 9.71 11.73 2.51
N LYS A 385 10.54 11.52 3.56
CA LYS A 385 10.94 12.55 4.52
C LYS A 385 12.37 13.04 4.31
N LYS A 386 13.29 12.12 3.99
CA LYS A 386 14.71 12.43 3.84
C LYS A 386 14.97 13.16 2.50
N ARG A 387 16.13 13.81 2.37
CA ARG A 387 16.59 14.52 1.16
C ARG A 387 15.75 15.75 0.77
N GLY A 388 15.14 16.45 1.73
CA GLY A 388 14.39 17.68 1.44
C GLY A 388 13.13 17.48 0.58
N MET A 389 12.56 16.29 0.60
CA MET A 389 11.36 15.97 -0.18
C MET A 389 10.13 16.73 0.34
N SER A 390 9.36 17.27 -0.59
CA SER A 390 8.10 17.95 -0.37
C SER A 390 7.04 17.42 -1.34
N TRP A 391 5.82 17.21 -0.87
CA TRP A 391 4.77 16.48 -1.57
C TRP A 391 3.48 17.29 -1.70
N SER A 392 2.83 17.19 -2.85
CA SER A 392 1.40 17.47 -2.90
C SER A 392 0.61 16.42 -2.10
N ARG A 393 -0.58 16.74 -1.64
CA ARG A 393 -1.42 15.82 -0.87
C ARG A 393 -1.67 14.50 -1.61
N ASP A 394 -2.06 14.58 -2.88
CA ASP A 394 -2.27 13.40 -3.74
C ASP A 394 -0.97 12.64 -4.02
N GLY A 395 0.15 13.37 -4.21
CA GLY A 395 1.46 12.74 -4.43
C GLY A 395 1.93 11.96 -3.22
N ALA A 396 1.73 12.50 -2.01
CA ALA A 396 2.04 11.81 -0.76
C ALA A 396 1.18 10.55 -0.58
N ALA A 397 -0.14 10.67 -0.81
CA ALA A 397 -1.07 9.55 -0.70
C ALA A 397 -0.73 8.43 -1.71
N ALA A 398 -0.45 8.80 -2.96
CA ALA A 398 -0.08 7.84 -4.01
C ALA A 398 1.23 7.13 -3.69
N MET A 399 2.26 7.86 -3.26
CA MET A 399 3.56 7.27 -2.93
C MET A 399 3.47 6.34 -1.72
N ALA A 400 2.75 6.72 -0.67
CA ALA A 400 2.54 5.87 0.51
C ALA A 400 1.86 4.55 0.14
N ALA A 401 0.83 4.58 -0.71
CA ALA A 401 0.13 3.39 -1.19
C ALA A 401 1.05 2.46 -2.00
N LEU A 402 1.89 3.01 -2.89
CA LEU A 402 2.84 2.19 -3.65
C LEU A 402 3.97 1.63 -2.78
N GLN A 403 4.45 2.39 -1.77
CA GLN A 403 5.44 1.89 -0.82
C GLN A 403 4.87 0.78 0.05
N MET A 404 3.60 0.85 0.43
CA MET A 404 2.87 -0.23 1.09
C MET A 404 2.87 -1.49 0.22
N LEU A 405 2.42 -1.42 -1.03
CA LEU A 405 2.42 -2.55 -1.97
C LEU A 405 3.84 -3.13 -2.18
N GLN A 406 4.84 -2.25 -2.36
CA GLN A 406 6.25 -2.68 -2.49
C GLN A 406 6.75 -3.40 -1.25
N SER A 407 6.38 -2.92 -0.06
CA SER A 407 6.81 -3.50 1.22
C SER A 407 6.17 -4.85 1.48
N ASN A 408 4.93 -5.03 1.06
CA ASN A 408 4.17 -6.28 1.15
C ASN A 408 4.50 -7.27 0.02
N GLY A 409 5.41 -6.93 -0.91
CA GLY A 409 5.73 -7.77 -2.06
C GLY A 409 4.62 -7.84 -3.13
N GLN A 410 3.60 -7.01 -3.02
CA GLN A 410 2.40 -7.03 -3.86
C GLN A 410 2.44 -6.09 -5.06
N LEU A 411 3.47 -5.21 -5.16
CA LEU A 411 3.49 -4.17 -6.18
C LEU A 411 3.37 -4.71 -7.61
N PHE A 412 4.07 -5.77 -7.94
CA PHE A 412 4.06 -6.30 -9.30
C PHE A 412 2.76 -7.03 -9.64
N SER A 413 2.25 -7.86 -8.72
CA SER A 413 0.95 -8.51 -8.92
C SER A 413 -0.18 -7.48 -9.03
N TRP A 414 -0.14 -6.41 -8.23
CA TRP A 414 -1.07 -5.29 -8.31
C TRP A 414 -1.02 -4.60 -9.69
N LEU A 415 0.17 -4.26 -10.18
CA LEU A 415 0.33 -3.63 -11.50
C LEU A 415 -0.15 -4.55 -12.62
N ASP A 416 0.09 -5.86 -12.52
CA ASP A 416 -0.33 -6.86 -13.51
C ASP A 416 -1.85 -7.05 -13.55
N GLN A 417 -2.53 -7.00 -12.40
CA GLN A 417 -3.99 -7.10 -12.29
C GLN A 417 -4.71 -5.82 -12.74
N HIS A 418 -4.02 -4.68 -12.69
CA HIS A 418 -4.55 -3.39 -13.13
C HIS A 418 -3.81 -2.89 -14.38
N PRO A 419 -3.83 -3.69 -15.48
CA PRO A 419 -3.29 -3.20 -16.72
C PRO A 419 -4.08 -1.97 -17.09
N GLU A 420 -3.41 -0.98 -17.62
CA GLU A 420 -3.92 0.36 -17.89
C GLU A 420 -5.26 0.46 -18.70
N ASN A 421 -5.99 -0.59 -18.94
CA ASN A 421 -7.18 -0.58 -19.82
C ASN A 421 -8.45 0.02 -19.19
N ASP A 422 -8.51 0.20 -17.87
CA ASP A 422 -9.73 0.63 -17.16
C ASP A 422 -9.82 2.13 -16.83
N VAL A 423 -9.15 3.00 -17.58
CA VAL A 423 -9.07 4.46 -17.30
C VAL A 423 -10.36 5.26 -17.56
N GLN A 424 -11.45 4.63 -17.93
CA GLN A 424 -12.74 5.35 -17.97
C GLN A 424 -13.60 5.13 -16.72
N ASN A 425 -13.07 5.23 -15.54
CA ASN A 425 -13.66 4.97 -14.23
C ASN A 425 -13.48 3.53 -13.72
N PRO A 426 -12.50 3.23 -12.87
CA PRO A 426 -12.42 1.92 -12.21
C PRO A 426 -13.63 1.66 -11.28
N LEU A 427 -14.30 2.71 -10.78
CA LEU A 427 -15.48 2.62 -9.93
C LEU A 427 -16.80 2.21 -10.63
N PRO A 428 -17.10 2.52 -11.92
CA PRO A 428 -18.38 2.12 -12.51
C PRO A 428 -18.54 0.62 -12.74
N GLN A 429 -17.46 -0.15 -12.89
CA GLN A 429 -17.59 -1.61 -13.02
C GLN A 429 -17.92 -2.26 -11.68
N LEU A 430 -17.30 -1.79 -10.60
CA LEU A 430 -17.67 -2.20 -9.25
C LEU A 430 -19.11 -1.81 -8.89
N HIS A 431 -19.52 -0.57 -9.21
CA HIS A 431 -20.91 -0.13 -9.02
C HIS A 431 -21.91 -0.86 -9.92
N ARG A 432 -21.52 -1.34 -11.12
CA ARG A 432 -22.43 -2.11 -11.98
C ARG A 432 -22.74 -3.50 -11.45
N HIS A 433 -21.81 -4.17 -10.79
CA HIS A 433 -22.12 -5.43 -10.08
C HIS A 433 -23.05 -5.19 -8.90
N LEU A 434 -22.86 -4.10 -8.16
CA LEU A 434 -23.70 -3.75 -7.01
C LEU A 434 -25.12 -3.28 -7.37
N SER A 435 -25.32 -2.75 -8.59
CA SER A 435 -26.65 -2.27 -9.04
C SER A 435 -27.46 -3.31 -9.84
N ALA A 436 -26.86 -4.45 -10.21
CA ALA A 436 -27.50 -5.49 -11.02
C ALA A 436 -28.02 -6.68 -10.20
N GLU A 437 -27.58 -6.84 -8.97
CA GLU A 437 -28.10 -7.86 -8.06
C GLU A 437 -29.20 -7.25 -7.20
N GLY A 438 -30.36 -7.88 -7.28
CA GLY A 438 -31.63 -7.39 -6.78
C GLY A 438 -31.64 -7.07 -5.28
N LYS A 439 -32.70 -6.41 -4.88
CA LYS A 439 -33.07 -6.10 -3.50
C LYS A 439 -33.08 -7.36 -2.63
N GLU A 440 -31.90 -7.80 -2.17
CA GLU A 440 -31.81 -8.82 -1.13
C GLU A 440 -32.12 -8.19 0.23
N ASP A 441 -32.86 -8.94 1.01
CA ASP A 441 -33.23 -8.56 2.38
C ASP A 441 -31.98 -8.64 3.27
N PHE A 442 -31.36 -7.49 3.51
CA PHE A 442 -30.14 -7.35 4.32
C PHE A 442 -30.33 -7.71 5.80
N SER A 443 -31.55 -8.03 6.25
CA SER A 443 -31.85 -8.32 7.65
C SER A 443 -31.14 -9.59 8.17
N GLU A 444 -30.82 -10.54 7.30
CA GLU A 444 -30.12 -11.79 7.65
C GLU A 444 -28.61 -11.59 7.76
N TRP A 445 -28.05 -10.75 6.91
CA TRP A 445 -26.61 -10.41 6.90
C TRP A 445 -26.16 -9.53 8.07
N LEU A 446 -27.06 -8.70 8.56
CA LEU A 446 -26.85 -7.87 9.74
C LEU A 446 -26.82 -8.69 11.06
N ARG A 447 -27.09 -10.00 11.02
CA ARG A 447 -26.98 -10.91 12.17
C ARG A 447 -25.56 -11.45 12.39
N VAL A 448 -24.62 -11.18 11.50
CA VAL A 448 -23.21 -11.50 11.74
C VAL A 448 -22.71 -10.60 12.85
N SER A 449 -22.41 -11.18 14.03
CA SER A 449 -21.92 -10.43 15.16
C SER A 449 -20.52 -9.90 14.84
N MET A 450 -20.41 -8.66 14.45
CA MET A 450 -19.15 -7.93 14.49
C MET A 450 -18.97 -7.44 15.93
N PRO A 451 -17.96 -7.94 16.68
CA PRO A 451 -17.76 -7.54 18.08
C PRO A 451 -17.60 -6.01 18.23
N ALA A 452 -16.95 -5.35 17.27
CA ALA A 452 -16.84 -3.91 17.22
C ALA A 452 -18.20 -3.19 17.12
N LEU A 453 -19.18 -3.76 16.40
CA LEU A 453 -20.54 -3.22 16.32
C LEU A 453 -21.34 -3.47 17.60
N CYS A 454 -21.08 -4.54 18.32
CA CYS A 454 -21.80 -4.84 19.56
C CYS A 454 -21.36 -3.95 20.73
N ASN A 455 -20.08 -3.63 20.85
CA ASN A 455 -19.52 -2.95 22.01
C ASN A 455 -19.05 -1.50 21.77
N GLY A 456 -19.00 -1.05 20.52
CA GLY A 456 -18.55 0.30 20.19
C GLY A 456 -19.52 1.40 20.59
N THR A 457 -19.01 2.53 21.08
CA THR A 457 -19.77 3.69 21.54
C THR A 457 -19.83 4.82 20.49
N GLN A 458 -19.14 4.68 19.37
CA GLN A 458 -19.02 5.69 18.33
C GLN A 458 -20.40 6.05 17.69
N PRO A 459 -20.62 7.31 17.27
CA PRO A 459 -21.87 7.75 16.69
C PRO A 459 -22.32 6.94 15.46
N TRP A 460 -21.40 6.53 14.61
CA TRP A 460 -21.70 5.73 13.42
C TRP A 460 -22.09 4.28 13.76
N ILE A 461 -21.51 3.69 14.82
CA ILE A 461 -21.91 2.37 15.32
C ILE A 461 -23.33 2.43 15.87
N LYS A 462 -23.67 3.51 16.59
CA LYS A 462 -25.03 3.77 17.08
C LYS A 462 -26.01 3.95 15.92
N ALA A 463 -25.60 4.66 14.86
CA ALA A 463 -26.42 4.84 13.67
C ALA A 463 -26.68 3.52 12.93
N LEU A 464 -25.67 2.65 12.77
CA LEU A 464 -25.82 1.31 12.19
C LEU A 464 -26.75 0.43 13.01
N ARG A 465 -26.64 0.45 14.35
CA ARG A 465 -27.60 -0.26 15.24
C ARG A 465 -29.03 0.22 15.05
N GLY A 466 -29.23 1.54 14.83
CA GLY A 466 -30.54 2.14 14.61
C GLY A 466 -31.18 1.77 13.26
N LEU A 467 -30.37 1.56 12.24
CA LEU A 467 -30.84 1.19 10.89
C LEU A 467 -31.18 -0.30 10.74
N GLY A 468 -30.54 -1.18 11.53
CA GLY A 468 -30.63 -2.63 11.36
C GLY A 468 -31.52 -3.39 12.32
N GLY A 469 -32.19 -2.75 13.28
CA GLY A 469 -33.00 -3.45 14.28
C GLY A 469 -32.20 -4.51 15.07
N PHE A 470 -30.91 -4.26 15.30
CA PHE A 470 -30.03 -5.19 16.02
C PHE A 470 -30.48 -5.36 17.48
N ALA A 471 -31.10 -6.49 17.77
CA ALA A 471 -31.18 -6.99 19.12
C ALA A 471 -29.82 -7.68 19.43
N CYS A 472 -28.91 -6.97 20.11
CA CYS A 472 -27.84 -7.67 20.82
C CYS A 472 -28.53 -8.59 21.83
N ALA A 473 -28.48 -9.89 21.62
CA ALA A 473 -28.76 -10.84 22.69
C ALA A 473 -27.70 -10.60 23.78
N VAL A 474 -28.17 -10.21 24.97
CA VAL A 474 -27.39 -10.06 26.20
C VAL A 474 -26.89 -11.43 26.66
#